data_9c325808bfa03c4f14d52bc17831afca
#
_entry.id   9c325808bfa03c4f14d52bc17831afca
#
_cell.length_a   1.000
_cell.length_b   1.000
_cell.length_c   1.000
_cell.angle_alpha   90.00
_cell.angle_beta   90.00
_cell.angle_gamma   90.00
#
_symmetry.space_group_name_H-M   'P 1'
#
loop_
_entity.id
_entity.type
_entity.pdbx_description
1 polymer ?
#
loop_
_entity_poly.entity_id
_entity_poly.type
_entity_poly.pdbx_seq_one_letter_code
_entity_poly.pdbx_strand_id
1 'polypeptide(L)'
;FIKTNNLVTLKGEYVKSLEELEISNFLFANGIPYKYEQNYEKETASSERRQYKPDFYLPNNNIYIEHFALDRNNRTPDFIDQNEYLNGVEWKRKLHQQNRTDLLETYSYQKREGNLTENLEEKLRARGVNFIPLSPDELFFRLNENGYISELAKLCATFLNLFKGKNEGFKMLYKSLTQDEDIQNERILVFLDLFQEVFKEYELELDRLKEIDFHDMINEANKLILNENCYTDFKYVLVDEF
;
A
#
# COMPACT_ATOMS: atom_id res chain seq x y z
N PHE A 1 -12.45 -13.96 2.30
CA PHE A 1 -13.45 -12.88 2.21
C PHE A 1 -12.89 -11.66 2.90
N ILE A 2 -12.14 -10.84 2.18
CA ILE A 2 -11.82 -9.49 2.63
C ILE A 2 -13.15 -8.75 2.61
N LYS A 3 -13.69 -8.38 3.78
CA LYS A 3 -14.73 -7.37 3.88
C LYS A 3 -14.28 -6.21 2.99
N THR A 4 -15.16 -5.74 2.13
CA THR A 4 -14.95 -4.50 1.35
C THR A 4 -14.69 -3.38 2.33
N ASN A 5 -13.44 -3.27 2.80
CA ASN A 5 -12.99 -2.09 3.50
C ASN A 5 -13.12 -0.96 2.48
N ASN A 6 -13.86 0.06 2.83
CA ASN A 6 -13.96 1.26 2.03
C ASN A 6 -12.54 1.75 1.71
N LEU A 7 -12.09 1.50 0.48
CA LEU A 7 -10.78 1.94 0.01
C LEU A 7 -10.87 3.45 -0.21
N VAL A 8 -10.28 4.21 0.70
CA VAL A 8 -10.27 5.67 0.66
C VAL A 8 -8.94 6.16 0.11
N THR A 9 -8.97 7.03 -0.89
CA THR A 9 -7.77 7.64 -1.49
C THR A 9 -7.21 8.77 -0.63
N LEU A 10 -5.97 9.21 -0.91
CA LEU A 10 -5.39 10.41 -0.29
C LEU A 10 -6.21 11.67 -0.53
N LYS A 11 -7.03 11.70 -1.58
CA LYS A 11 -7.97 12.77 -1.90
C LYS A 11 -9.29 12.67 -1.13
N GLY A 12 -9.54 11.53 -0.44
CA GLY A 12 -10.77 11.27 0.31
C GLY A 12 -11.90 10.65 -0.52
N GLU A 13 -11.61 10.12 -1.71
CA GLU A 13 -12.59 9.45 -2.58
C GLU A 13 -12.61 7.94 -2.30
N TYR A 14 -13.78 7.31 -2.46
CA TYR A 14 -13.92 5.85 -2.40
C TYR A 14 -13.66 5.24 -3.77
N VAL A 15 -12.80 4.22 -3.83
CA VAL A 15 -12.48 3.47 -5.04
C VAL A 15 -12.81 1.98 -4.88
N LYS A 16 -12.89 1.25 -6.00
CA LYS A 16 -13.40 -0.12 -6.05
C LYS A 16 -12.31 -1.18 -5.89
N SER A 17 -11.08 -0.86 -6.21
CA SER A 17 -9.95 -1.81 -6.17
C SER A 17 -8.68 -1.19 -5.56
N LEU A 18 -7.75 -2.06 -5.13
CA LEU A 18 -6.43 -1.63 -4.64
C LEU A 18 -5.59 -1.00 -5.75
N GLU A 19 -5.77 -1.44 -6.98
CA GLU A 19 -5.12 -0.87 -8.15
C GLU A 19 -5.60 0.54 -8.44
N GLU A 20 -6.92 0.77 -8.37
CA GLU A 20 -7.49 2.11 -8.49
C GLU A 20 -7.03 3.03 -7.35
N LEU A 21 -6.91 2.50 -6.13
CA LEU A 21 -6.35 3.23 -4.98
C LEU A 21 -4.92 3.69 -5.26
N GLU A 22 -4.09 2.81 -5.80
CA GLU A 22 -2.70 3.11 -6.11
C GLU A 22 -2.58 4.14 -7.22
N ILE A 23 -3.33 3.99 -8.31
CA ILE A 23 -3.38 4.96 -9.43
C ILE A 23 -3.85 6.33 -8.92
N SER A 24 -4.92 6.35 -8.16
CA SER A 24 -5.49 7.57 -7.57
C SER A 24 -4.48 8.30 -6.68
N ASN A 25 -3.85 7.57 -5.76
CA ASN A 25 -2.84 8.13 -4.85
C ASN A 25 -1.59 8.61 -5.60
N PHE A 26 -1.16 7.88 -6.63
CA PHE A 26 -0.06 8.30 -7.50
C PHE A 26 -0.38 9.62 -8.20
N LEU A 27 -1.55 9.75 -8.83
CA LEU A 27 -1.97 10.97 -9.52
C LEU A 27 -2.03 12.15 -8.53
N PHE A 28 -2.65 11.93 -7.37
CA PHE A 28 -2.80 12.97 -6.35
C PHE A 28 -1.45 13.42 -5.77
N ALA A 29 -0.58 12.48 -5.38
CA ALA A 29 0.73 12.78 -4.81
C ALA A 29 1.65 13.54 -5.80
N ASN A 30 1.46 13.32 -7.10
CA ASN A 30 2.19 14.02 -8.16
C ASN A 30 1.50 15.31 -8.65
N GLY A 31 0.45 15.76 -7.94
CA GLY A 31 -0.26 17.01 -8.26
C GLY A 31 -0.95 16.98 -9.62
N ILE A 32 -1.34 15.80 -10.10
CA ILE A 32 -2.05 15.62 -11.38
C ILE A 32 -3.56 15.66 -11.09
N PRO A 33 -4.28 16.70 -11.52
CA PRO A 33 -5.71 16.79 -11.33
C PRO A 33 -6.43 15.67 -12.08
N TYR A 34 -7.29 14.94 -11.38
CA TYR A 34 -8.09 13.88 -11.96
C TYR A 34 -9.52 13.89 -11.41
N LYS A 35 -10.42 13.23 -12.12
CA LYS A 35 -11.79 12.93 -11.71
C LYS A 35 -12.02 11.44 -11.81
N TYR A 36 -12.46 10.82 -10.71
CA TYR A 36 -12.75 9.41 -10.63
C TYR A 36 -14.17 9.12 -11.10
N GLU A 37 -14.35 8.11 -11.96
CA GLU A 37 -15.64 7.66 -12.53
C GLU A 37 -16.56 8.81 -13.04
N GLN A 38 -15.97 9.85 -13.62
CA GLN A 38 -16.77 10.89 -14.28
C GLN A 38 -17.45 10.33 -15.53
N ASN A 39 -18.68 10.74 -15.80
CA ASN A 39 -19.33 10.43 -17.06
C ASN A 39 -18.45 10.84 -18.24
N TYR A 40 -18.31 9.91 -19.21
CA TYR A 40 -17.67 10.22 -20.46
C TYR A 40 -18.38 11.40 -21.15
N GLU A 41 -17.64 12.24 -21.85
CA GLU A 41 -18.15 13.51 -22.42
C GLU A 41 -19.31 13.34 -23.41
N LYS A 42 -19.39 12.18 -24.06
CA LYS A 42 -20.45 11.87 -25.02
C LYS A 42 -21.44 10.88 -24.43
N GLU A 43 -22.69 11.01 -24.86
CA GLU A 43 -23.72 10.06 -24.46
C GLU A 43 -23.44 8.67 -25.04
N THR A 44 -23.36 7.68 -24.17
CA THR A 44 -23.12 6.28 -24.52
C THR A 44 -24.20 5.36 -23.98
N ALA A 45 -25.15 5.94 -23.20
CA ALA A 45 -26.27 5.18 -22.66
C ALA A 45 -27.16 4.65 -23.79
N SER A 46 -27.58 3.40 -23.68
CA SER A 46 -28.51 2.74 -24.59
C SER A 46 -29.44 1.81 -23.81
N SER A 47 -30.35 1.12 -24.49
CA SER A 47 -31.17 0.07 -23.86
C SER A 47 -30.35 -1.08 -23.27
N GLU A 48 -29.13 -1.30 -23.76
CA GLU A 48 -28.25 -2.40 -23.36
C GLU A 48 -27.09 -1.99 -22.45
N ARG A 49 -26.75 -0.69 -22.42
CA ARG A 49 -25.59 -0.19 -21.67
C ARG A 49 -25.91 1.07 -20.90
N ARG A 50 -25.33 1.15 -19.70
CA ARG A 50 -25.32 2.40 -18.91
C ARG A 50 -24.36 3.41 -19.52
N GLN A 51 -24.52 4.69 -19.14
CA GLN A 51 -23.54 5.72 -19.46
C GLN A 51 -22.13 5.30 -19.03
N TYR A 52 -21.20 5.37 -19.95
CA TYR A 52 -19.81 5.02 -19.71
C TYR A 52 -19.15 6.00 -18.75
N LYS A 53 -18.40 5.43 -17.83
CA LYS A 53 -17.58 6.15 -16.87
C LYS A 53 -16.20 5.52 -16.89
N PRO A 54 -15.18 6.17 -17.47
CA PRO A 54 -13.80 5.74 -17.35
C PRO A 54 -13.35 5.78 -15.88
N ASP A 55 -12.39 4.96 -15.51
CA ASP A 55 -11.89 4.92 -14.13
C ASP A 55 -11.35 6.30 -13.72
N PHE A 56 -10.54 6.95 -14.57
CA PHE A 56 -10.06 8.30 -14.32
C PHE A 56 -10.12 9.16 -15.58
N TYR A 57 -10.34 10.45 -15.36
CA TYR A 57 -10.26 11.48 -16.38
C TYR A 57 -9.33 12.61 -15.94
N LEU A 58 -8.35 12.97 -16.75
CA LEU A 58 -7.40 14.06 -16.53
C LEU A 58 -7.86 15.31 -17.29
N PRO A 59 -8.53 16.28 -16.64
CA PRO A 59 -9.18 17.39 -17.33
C PRO A 59 -8.18 18.33 -18.03
N ASN A 60 -6.98 18.50 -17.48
CA ASN A 60 -5.99 19.42 -18.03
C ASN A 60 -5.34 18.91 -19.32
N ASN A 61 -5.38 17.59 -19.55
CA ASN A 61 -4.73 16.95 -20.70
C ASN A 61 -5.73 16.25 -21.62
N ASN A 62 -7.00 16.18 -21.23
CA ASN A 62 -8.06 15.44 -21.92
C ASN A 62 -7.69 13.96 -22.15
N ILE A 63 -7.11 13.33 -21.11
CA ILE A 63 -6.72 11.92 -21.11
C ILE A 63 -7.70 11.13 -20.24
N TYR A 64 -8.15 10.00 -20.75
CA TYR A 64 -8.93 9.01 -20.01
C TYR A 64 -8.02 7.85 -19.62
N ILE A 65 -8.15 7.35 -18.42
CA ILE A 65 -7.38 6.19 -17.92
C ILE A 65 -8.36 5.07 -17.59
N GLU A 66 -8.06 3.87 -18.06
CA GLU A 66 -8.73 2.63 -17.72
C GLU A 66 -7.73 1.64 -17.13
N HIS A 67 -8.13 1.02 -16.02
CA HIS A 67 -7.38 -0.07 -15.43
C HIS A 67 -8.06 -1.40 -15.72
N PHE A 68 -7.40 -2.25 -16.50
CA PHE A 68 -7.95 -3.53 -16.91
C PHE A 68 -7.46 -4.68 -16.02
N ALA A 69 -8.40 -5.48 -15.52
CA ALA A 69 -8.13 -6.70 -14.75
C ALA A 69 -7.63 -7.84 -15.66
N LEU A 70 -6.52 -7.61 -16.36
CA LEU A 70 -5.93 -8.56 -17.31
C LEU A 70 -4.52 -8.94 -16.91
N ASP A 71 -4.16 -10.22 -17.17
CA ASP A 71 -2.78 -10.70 -17.13
C ASP A 71 -2.08 -10.45 -18.48
N ARG A 72 -0.76 -10.83 -18.57
CA ARG A 72 0.02 -10.69 -19.82
C ARG A 72 -0.52 -11.51 -21.00
N ASN A 73 -1.34 -12.52 -20.74
CA ASN A 73 -1.96 -13.37 -21.75
C ASN A 73 -3.41 -12.95 -22.06
N ASN A 74 -3.82 -11.75 -21.63
CA ASN A 74 -5.19 -11.23 -21.75
C ASN A 74 -6.23 -12.13 -21.04
N ARG A 75 -5.88 -12.75 -19.91
CA ARG A 75 -6.78 -13.55 -19.10
C ARG A 75 -7.30 -12.71 -17.94
N THR A 76 -8.56 -12.88 -17.66
CA THR A 76 -9.22 -12.33 -16.44
C THR A 76 -9.02 -13.25 -15.25
N PRO A 77 -9.20 -12.78 -14.01
CA PRO A 77 -9.42 -13.64 -12.86
C PRO A 77 -10.59 -14.62 -13.07
N ASP A 78 -10.51 -15.82 -12.50
CA ASP A 78 -11.47 -16.93 -12.71
C ASP A 78 -12.94 -16.58 -12.39
N PHE A 79 -13.17 -15.56 -11.55
CA PHE A 79 -14.51 -15.11 -11.18
C PHE A 79 -15.14 -14.11 -12.16
N ILE A 80 -14.43 -13.73 -13.23
CA ILE A 80 -14.89 -12.80 -14.28
C ILE A 80 -15.09 -13.57 -15.58
N ASP A 81 -16.24 -13.42 -16.22
CA ASP A 81 -16.44 -13.94 -17.57
C ASP A 81 -15.50 -13.26 -18.55
N GLN A 82 -14.53 -14.03 -19.06
CA GLN A 82 -13.47 -13.52 -19.90
C GLN A 82 -14.01 -12.94 -21.22
N ASN A 83 -14.97 -13.58 -21.84
CA ASN A 83 -15.48 -13.14 -23.15
C ASN A 83 -16.25 -11.84 -23.02
N GLU A 84 -17.13 -11.75 -22.02
CA GLU A 84 -17.88 -10.51 -21.75
C GLU A 84 -16.94 -9.36 -21.41
N TYR A 85 -15.93 -9.62 -20.56
CA TYR A 85 -14.95 -8.62 -20.16
C TYR A 85 -14.13 -8.11 -21.35
N LEU A 86 -13.57 -9.00 -22.17
CA LEU A 86 -12.77 -8.62 -23.33
C LEU A 86 -13.61 -7.86 -24.37
N ASN A 87 -14.87 -8.25 -24.57
CA ASN A 87 -15.80 -7.47 -25.42
C ASN A 87 -16.02 -6.06 -24.87
N GLY A 88 -16.09 -5.91 -23.55
CA GLY A 88 -16.14 -4.61 -22.88
C GLY A 88 -14.89 -3.76 -23.11
N VAL A 89 -13.71 -4.36 -22.97
CA VAL A 89 -12.41 -3.70 -23.25
C VAL A 89 -12.33 -3.22 -24.69
N GLU A 90 -12.68 -4.10 -25.63
CA GLU A 90 -12.66 -3.76 -27.07
C GLU A 90 -13.66 -2.65 -27.40
N TRP A 91 -14.83 -2.67 -26.80
CA TRP A 91 -15.84 -1.62 -26.98
C TRP A 91 -15.32 -0.27 -26.48
N LYS A 92 -14.68 -0.21 -25.29
CA LYS A 92 -14.06 1.00 -24.75
C LYS A 92 -13.01 1.56 -25.71
N ARG A 93 -12.11 0.70 -26.21
CA ARG A 93 -11.07 1.08 -27.17
C ARG A 93 -11.66 1.66 -28.47
N LYS A 94 -12.66 0.99 -29.04
CA LYS A 94 -13.38 1.46 -30.24
C LYS A 94 -14.07 2.80 -29.99
N LEU A 95 -14.70 2.96 -28.83
CA LEU A 95 -15.37 4.22 -28.46
C LEU A 95 -14.39 5.39 -28.44
N HIS A 96 -13.24 5.23 -27.78
CA HIS A 96 -12.20 6.26 -27.73
C HIS A 96 -11.59 6.55 -29.12
N GLN A 97 -11.35 5.50 -29.91
CA GLN A 97 -10.84 5.64 -31.27
C GLN A 97 -11.81 6.41 -32.17
N GLN A 98 -13.10 6.06 -32.15
CA GLN A 98 -14.14 6.72 -32.95
C GLN A 98 -14.32 8.18 -32.56
N ASN A 99 -14.20 8.49 -31.26
CA ASN A 99 -14.34 9.84 -30.76
C ASN A 99 -13.04 10.64 -30.78
N ARG A 100 -11.92 10.04 -31.17
CA ARG A 100 -10.57 10.64 -31.16
C ARG A 100 -10.18 11.19 -29.78
N THR A 101 -10.56 10.47 -28.72
CA THR A 101 -10.17 10.79 -27.34
C THR A 101 -8.98 9.92 -26.94
N ASP A 102 -8.08 10.45 -26.12
CA ASP A 102 -6.86 9.73 -25.68
C ASP A 102 -7.20 8.79 -24.52
N LEU A 103 -7.03 7.49 -24.77
CA LEU A 103 -7.19 6.44 -23.78
C LEU A 103 -5.81 5.92 -23.35
N LEU A 104 -5.50 6.04 -22.08
CA LEU A 104 -4.35 5.43 -21.45
C LEU A 104 -4.81 4.18 -20.70
N GLU A 105 -4.16 3.06 -20.96
CA GLU A 105 -4.51 1.77 -20.35
C GLU A 105 -3.43 1.34 -19.38
N THR A 106 -3.87 0.82 -18.22
CA THR A 106 -3.05 0.13 -17.22
C THR A 106 -3.65 -1.27 -16.95
N TYR A 107 -2.87 -2.18 -16.37
CA TYR A 107 -3.25 -3.57 -16.28
C TYR A 107 -2.88 -4.19 -14.92
N SER A 108 -3.69 -5.13 -14.44
CA SER A 108 -3.43 -5.82 -13.16
C SER A 108 -2.11 -6.59 -13.12
N TYR A 109 -1.59 -7.07 -14.27
CA TYR A 109 -0.27 -7.70 -14.28
C TYR A 109 0.85 -6.73 -13.87
N GLN A 110 0.71 -5.43 -14.22
CA GLN A 110 1.69 -4.41 -13.84
C GLN A 110 1.76 -4.22 -12.32
N LYS A 111 0.61 -4.34 -11.63
CA LYS A 111 0.58 -4.33 -10.16
C LYS A 111 1.30 -5.55 -9.57
N ARG A 112 1.04 -6.75 -10.13
CA ARG A 112 1.70 -7.99 -9.67
C ARG A 112 3.21 -7.98 -9.90
N GLU A 113 3.67 -7.26 -10.91
CA GLU A 113 5.09 -7.09 -11.24
C GLU A 113 5.74 -5.90 -10.51
N GLY A 114 4.99 -5.16 -9.71
CA GLY A 114 5.50 -4.02 -8.94
C GLY A 114 5.81 -2.77 -9.77
N ASN A 115 5.34 -2.69 -11.03
CA ASN A 115 5.69 -1.60 -11.95
C ASN A 115 4.48 -0.79 -12.49
N LEU A 116 3.33 -0.85 -11.80
CA LEU A 116 2.11 -0.16 -12.22
C LEU A 116 2.31 1.36 -12.30
N THR A 117 2.84 1.95 -11.25
CA THR A 117 3.04 3.41 -11.15
C THR A 117 4.14 3.90 -12.07
N GLU A 118 5.23 3.14 -12.24
CA GLU A 118 6.32 3.45 -13.17
C GLU A 118 5.83 3.46 -14.63
N ASN A 119 5.09 2.43 -15.03
CA ASN A 119 4.48 2.37 -16.35
C ASN A 119 3.46 3.50 -16.58
N LEU A 120 2.68 3.85 -15.56
CA LEU A 120 1.73 4.96 -15.63
C LEU A 120 2.47 6.28 -15.79
N GLU A 121 3.53 6.52 -15.02
CA GLU A 121 4.37 7.71 -15.11
C GLU A 121 4.96 7.88 -16.50
N GLU A 122 5.59 6.83 -17.04
CA GLU A 122 6.18 6.86 -18.38
C GLU A 122 5.14 7.27 -19.45
N LYS A 123 3.96 6.63 -19.42
CA LYS A 123 2.87 6.92 -20.35
C LYS A 123 2.32 8.34 -20.23
N LEU A 124 2.23 8.86 -19.01
CA LEU A 124 1.77 10.22 -18.74
C LEU A 124 2.81 11.27 -19.18
N ARG A 125 4.08 11.04 -18.88
CA ARG A 125 5.17 11.92 -19.34
C ARG A 125 5.28 11.96 -20.86
N ALA A 126 5.12 10.82 -21.55
CA ALA A 126 5.11 10.75 -23.01
C ALA A 126 3.95 11.56 -23.62
N ARG A 127 2.87 11.82 -22.87
CA ARG A 127 1.72 12.65 -23.25
C ARG A 127 1.82 14.11 -22.80
N GLY A 128 2.98 14.50 -22.25
CA GLY A 128 3.21 15.87 -21.80
C GLY A 128 2.45 16.26 -20.53
N VAL A 129 2.05 15.30 -19.71
CA VAL A 129 1.43 15.59 -18.42
C VAL A 129 2.48 16.21 -17.50
N ASN A 130 2.13 17.32 -16.85
CA ASN A 130 3.00 18.01 -15.91
C ASN A 130 2.86 17.39 -14.52
N PHE A 131 4.00 17.14 -13.87
CA PHE A 131 4.09 16.58 -12.53
C PHE A 131 4.51 17.69 -11.57
N ILE A 132 3.70 17.96 -10.58
CA ILE A 132 3.97 18.92 -9.49
C ILE A 132 3.76 18.16 -8.17
N PRO A 133 4.74 17.36 -7.72
CA PRO A 133 4.59 16.56 -6.52
C PRO A 133 4.22 17.41 -5.31
N LEU A 134 3.35 16.87 -4.46
CA LEU A 134 3.03 17.47 -3.17
C LEU A 134 4.30 17.57 -2.30
N SER A 135 4.37 18.60 -1.48
CA SER A 135 5.43 18.68 -0.49
C SER A 135 5.31 17.54 0.55
N PRO A 136 6.43 17.12 1.18
CA PRO A 136 6.38 16.11 2.24
C PRO A 136 5.41 16.48 3.37
N ASP A 137 5.33 17.75 3.75
CA ASP A 137 4.43 18.23 4.80
C ASP A 137 2.96 18.10 4.41
N GLU A 138 2.62 18.44 3.17
CA GLU A 138 1.25 18.30 2.65
C GLU A 138 0.86 16.82 2.53
N LEU A 139 1.76 15.98 2.04
CA LEU A 139 1.53 14.54 1.96
C LEU A 139 1.32 13.94 3.36
N PHE A 140 2.16 14.30 4.34
CA PHE A 140 2.02 13.87 5.73
C PHE A 140 0.68 14.32 6.32
N PHE A 141 0.28 15.57 6.09
CA PHE A 141 -1.01 16.08 6.55
C PHE A 141 -2.17 15.25 6.01
N ARG A 142 -2.18 14.92 4.70
CA ARG A 142 -3.20 14.09 4.07
C ARG A 142 -3.22 12.66 4.61
N LEU A 143 -2.05 12.05 4.80
CA LEU A 143 -1.94 10.72 5.41
C LEU A 143 -2.51 10.70 6.83
N ASN A 144 -2.27 11.77 7.58
CA ASN A 144 -2.78 11.90 8.94
C ASN A 144 -4.31 12.13 8.98
N GLU A 145 -4.85 13.01 8.13
CA GLU A 145 -6.31 13.23 8.03
C GLU A 145 -7.08 11.95 7.70
N ASN A 146 -6.53 11.11 6.84
CA ASN A 146 -7.13 9.84 6.43
C ASN A 146 -6.86 8.69 7.41
N GLY A 147 -6.17 8.93 8.53
CA GLY A 147 -5.90 7.95 9.57
C GLY A 147 -4.77 6.96 9.26
N TYR A 148 -4.09 7.08 8.11
CA TYR A 148 -3.01 6.16 7.73
C TYR A 148 -1.83 6.18 8.72
N ILE A 149 -1.47 7.37 9.24
CA ILE A 149 -0.41 7.50 10.26
C ILE A 149 -0.80 6.78 11.54
N SER A 150 -2.05 6.92 11.98
CA SER A 150 -2.56 6.24 13.17
C SER A 150 -2.57 4.72 13.03
N GLU A 151 -2.97 4.19 11.87
CA GLU A 151 -2.96 2.76 11.59
C GLU A 151 -1.52 2.20 11.51
N LEU A 152 -0.61 2.94 10.87
CA LEU A 152 0.82 2.58 10.84
C LEU A 152 1.42 2.58 12.24
N ALA A 153 1.11 3.57 13.07
CA ALA A 153 1.58 3.63 14.45
C ALA A 153 1.10 2.42 15.28
N LYS A 154 -0.16 2.01 15.13
CA LYS A 154 -0.69 0.78 15.77
C LYS A 154 0.05 -0.47 15.29
N LEU A 155 0.31 -0.57 13.99
CA LEU A 155 1.06 -1.70 13.41
C LEU A 155 2.48 -1.74 13.99
N CYS A 156 3.19 -0.61 14.01
CA CYS A 156 4.53 -0.51 14.59
C CYS A 156 4.54 -0.88 16.08
N ALA A 157 3.57 -0.40 16.86
CA ALA A 157 3.47 -0.74 18.29
C ALA A 157 3.22 -2.24 18.53
N THR A 158 2.35 -2.85 17.72
CA THR A 158 2.10 -4.30 17.78
C THR A 158 3.36 -5.09 17.43
N PHE A 159 4.03 -4.69 16.36
CA PHE A 159 5.25 -5.35 15.89
C PHE A 159 6.42 -5.15 16.86
N LEU A 160 6.52 -3.98 17.51
CA LEU A 160 7.52 -3.69 18.55
C LEU A 160 7.43 -4.70 19.70
N ASN A 161 6.23 -4.96 20.20
CA ASN A 161 6.03 -5.94 21.28
C ASN A 161 6.49 -7.35 20.87
N LEU A 162 6.15 -7.77 19.64
CA LEU A 162 6.57 -9.08 19.12
C LEU A 162 8.10 -9.15 18.91
N PHE A 163 8.69 -8.10 18.38
CA PHE A 163 10.12 -8.01 18.08
C PHE A 163 10.97 -8.04 19.36
N LYS A 164 10.63 -7.19 20.34
CA LYS A 164 11.34 -7.15 21.62
C LYS A 164 11.13 -8.43 22.44
N GLY A 165 9.92 -9.04 22.36
CA GLY A 165 9.61 -10.30 23.02
C GLY A 165 10.43 -11.50 22.52
N LYS A 166 10.79 -11.51 21.23
CA LYS A 166 11.67 -12.56 20.67
C LYS A 166 13.15 -12.37 21.00
N ASN A 167 13.56 -11.16 21.40
CA ASN A 167 14.96 -10.79 21.65
C ASN A 167 15.91 -11.17 20.49
N GLU A 168 15.40 -11.14 19.26
CA GLU A 168 16.16 -11.37 18.03
C GLU A 168 16.51 -10.03 17.37
N GLY A 169 17.72 -9.92 16.84
CA GLY A 169 18.11 -8.70 16.12
C GLY A 169 17.56 -8.64 14.70
N PHE A 170 17.49 -7.44 14.12
CA PHE A 170 17.07 -7.22 12.72
C PHE A 170 17.76 -8.13 11.72
N LYS A 171 19.06 -8.41 11.90
CA LYS A 171 19.83 -9.29 11.02
C LYS A 171 19.24 -10.70 10.94
N MET A 172 18.76 -11.26 12.06
CA MET A 172 18.14 -12.58 12.04
C MET A 172 16.74 -12.52 11.42
N LEU A 173 16.01 -11.46 11.68
CA LEU A 173 14.69 -11.23 11.08
C LEU A 173 14.77 -11.12 9.55
N TYR A 174 15.67 -10.31 9.01
CA TYR A 174 15.90 -10.21 7.57
C TYR A 174 16.33 -11.55 6.97
N LYS A 175 17.21 -12.30 7.66
CA LYS A 175 17.66 -13.61 7.19
C LYS A 175 16.50 -14.61 7.12
N SER A 176 15.63 -14.65 8.10
CA SER A 176 14.47 -15.57 8.12
C SER A 176 13.49 -15.25 6.99
N LEU A 177 13.26 -13.97 6.69
CA LEU A 177 12.36 -13.52 5.64
C LEU A 177 12.91 -13.73 4.22
N THR A 178 14.24 -13.64 4.04
CA THR A 178 14.87 -13.85 2.73
C THR A 178 15.10 -15.30 2.38
N GLN A 179 15.01 -16.23 3.35
CA GLN A 179 15.13 -17.67 3.12
C GLN A 179 13.80 -18.33 2.72
N ASP A 180 12.69 -17.65 2.92
CA ASP A 180 11.36 -18.13 2.56
C ASP A 180 10.97 -17.56 1.20
N GLU A 181 11.02 -18.41 0.15
CA GLU A 181 10.73 -18.01 -1.24
C GLU A 181 9.31 -17.46 -1.41
N ASP A 182 8.39 -17.81 -0.50
CA ASP A 182 7.01 -17.28 -0.48
C ASP A 182 6.90 -15.87 0.11
N ILE A 183 7.93 -15.36 0.79
CA ILE A 183 7.90 -14.07 1.50
C ILE A 183 8.70 -12.96 0.78
N GLN A 184 9.06 -13.10 -0.48
CA GLN A 184 9.62 -12.00 -1.29
C GLN A 184 8.58 -10.89 -1.55
N ASN A 185 7.93 -10.43 -0.49
CA ASN A 185 6.98 -9.34 -0.58
C ASN A 185 7.71 -8.02 -0.28
N GLU A 186 7.96 -7.25 -1.32
CA GLU A 186 8.57 -5.92 -1.26
C GLU A 186 7.95 -5.04 -0.15
N ARG A 187 6.64 -5.17 0.10
CA ARG A 187 5.93 -4.44 1.15
C ARG A 187 6.40 -4.79 2.56
N ILE A 188 6.82 -6.05 2.79
CA ILE A 188 7.35 -6.48 4.07
C ILE A 188 8.72 -5.85 4.29
N LEU A 189 9.57 -5.83 3.26
CA LEU A 189 10.90 -5.22 3.34
C LEU A 189 10.80 -3.72 3.58
N VAL A 190 9.94 -3.02 2.85
CA VAL A 190 9.68 -1.58 3.07
C VAL A 190 9.15 -1.30 4.49
N PHE A 191 8.24 -2.15 4.99
CA PHE A 191 7.78 -2.02 6.37
C PHE A 191 8.90 -2.22 7.39
N LEU A 192 9.77 -3.21 7.18
CA LEU A 192 10.89 -3.47 8.09
C LEU A 192 11.93 -2.34 8.09
N ASP A 193 12.23 -1.76 6.92
CA ASP A 193 13.11 -0.61 6.82
C ASP A 193 12.53 0.59 7.58
N LEU A 194 11.25 0.88 7.39
CA LEU A 194 10.55 1.92 8.14
C LEU A 194 10.52 1.62 9.64
N PHE A 195 10.19 0.38 10.01
CA PHE A 195 10.13 -0.03 11.41
C PHE A 195 11.51 0.07 12.08
N GLN A 196 12.59 -0.23 11.38
CA GLN A 196 13.96 -0.11 11.91
C GLN A 196 14.28 1.33 12.32
N GLU A 197 13.87 2.32 11.52
CA GLU A 197 14.06 3.74 11.89
C GLU A 197 13.17 4.13 13.07
N VAL A 198 11.91 3.70 13.07
CA VAL A 198 10.99 3.93 14.22
C VAL A 198 11.53 3.30 15.49
N PHE A 199 12.03 2.07 15.41
CA PHE A 199 12.62 1.35 16.54
C PHE A 199 13.85 2.07 17.10
N LYS A 200 14.74 2.54 16.23
CA LYS A 200 15.92 3.30 16.61
C LYS A 200 15.55 4.58 17.37
N GLU A 201 14.60 5.34 16.87
CA GLU A 201 14.12 6.55 17.55
C GLU A 201 13.44 6.23 18.89
N TYR A 202 12.69 5.12 18.97
CA TYR A 202 12.08 4.64 20.21
C TYR A 202 13.15 4.32 21.26
N GLU A 203 14.18 3.57 20.92
CA GLU A 203 15.28 3.22 21.83
C GLU A 203 16.06 4.47 22.27
N LEU A 204 16.31 5.42 21.38
CA LEU A 204 16.95 6.70 21.70
C LEU A 204 16.11 7.53 22.69
N GLU A 205 14.80 7.51 22.54
CA GLU A 205 13.90 8.23 23.45
C GLU A 205 13.87 7.60 24.85
N LEU A 206 13.84 6.25 24.95
CA LEU A 206 13.96 5.54 26.21
C LEU A 206 15.29 5.89 26.92
N ASP A 207 16.41 5.86 26.19
CA ASP A 207 17.72 6.22 26.74
C ASP A 207 17.75 7.69 27.22
N ARG A 208 17.18 8.61 26.44
CA ARG A 208 17.06 10.04 26.80
C ARG A 208 16.28 10.26 28.09
N LEU A 209 15.17 9.51 28.25
CA LEU A 209 14.29 9.57 29.42
C LEU A 209 14.85 8.77 30.61
N LYS A 210 15.85 7.91 30.38
CA LYS A 210 16.37 6.93 31.33
C LYS A 210 15.27 5.96 31.79
N GLU A 211 14.45 5.54 30.88
CA GLU A 211 13.36 4.60 31.07
C GLU A 211 13.67 3.28 30.37
N ILE A 212 13.01 2.22 30.82
CA ILE A 212 13.01 0.90 30.19
C ILE A 212 11.57 0.42 30.04
N ASP A 213 11.28 -0.32 28.99
CA ASP A 213 9.98 -0.96 28.85
C ASP A 213 9.93 -2.35 29.52
N PHE A 214 8.75 -2.98 29.51
CA PHE A 214 8.56 -4.30 30.13
C PHE A 214 9.42 -5.40 29.49
N HIS A 215 9.68 -5.33 28.19
CA HIS A 215 10.54 -6.30 27.51
C HIS A 215 11.99 -6.11 27.91
N ASP A 216 12.46 -4.86 28.01
CA ASP A 216 13.81 -4.55 28.48
C ASP A 216 14.01 -5.03 29.91
N MET A 217 13.03 -4.80 30.80
CA MET A 217 13.09 -5.28 32.18
C MET A 217 13.26 -6.80 32.23
N ILE A 218 12.49 -7.56 31.43
CA ILE A 218 12.59 -9.03 31.38
C ILE A 218 13.94 -9.45 30.79
N ASN A 219 14.38 -8.82 29.68
CA ASN A 219 15.61 -9.14 29.00
C ASN A 219 16.83 -8.85 29.87
N GLU A 220 16.85 -7.72 30.58
CA GLU A 220 17.93 -7.40 31.53
C GLU A 220 17.95 -8.33 32.73
N ALA A 221 16.78 -8.66 33.30
CA ALA A 221 16.69 -9.65 34.39
C ALA A 221 17.23 -11.00 33.91
N ASN A 222 16.88 -11.46 32.71
CA ASN A 222 17.39 -12.71 32.16
C ASN A 222 18.92 -12.69 31.95
N LYS A 223 19.48 -11.59 31.44
CA LYS A 223 20.94 -11.43 31.35
C LYS A 223 21.63 -11.51 32.70
N LEU A 224 21.07 -10.86 33.73
CA LEU A 224 21.64 -10.90 35.11
C LEU A 224 21.63 -12.32 35.69
N ILE A 225 20.55 -13.07 35.49
CA ILE A 225 20.42 -14.45 35.93
C ILE A 225 21.40 -15.37 35.21
N LEU A 226 21.49 -15.27 33.86
CA LEU A 226 22.37 -16.12 33.07
C LEU A 226 23.87 -15.86 33.34
N ASN A 227 24.23 -14.65 33.68
CA ASN A 227 25.62 -14.25 33.97
C ASN A 227 26.01 -14.52 35.43
N GLU A 228 25.20 -15.25 36.20
CA GLU A 228 25.44 -15.59 37.63
C GLU A 228 25.66 -14.36 38.54
N ASN A 229 25.27 -13.17 38.06
CA ASN A 229 25.37 -11.92 38.83
C ASN A 229 24.18 -11.66 39.75
N CYS A 230 23.26 -12.62 39.83
CA CYS A 230 22.07 -12.53 40.67
C CYS A 230 22.12 -13.64 41.73
N TYR A 231 22.31 -13.25 42.99
CA TYR A 231 22.13 -14.15 44.13
C TYR A 231 20.66 -14.11 44.54
N THR A 232 19.96 -15.25 44.43
CA THR A 232 18.60 -15.40 44.94
C THR A 232 18.61 -16.36 46.09
N ASP A 233 18.25 -15.90 47.30
CA ASP A 233 18.06 -16.74 48.49
C ASP A 233 16.69 -17.46 48.50
N PHE A 234 16.02 -17.53 47.37
CA PHE A 234 14.71 -18.17 47.27
C PHE A 234 14.84 -19.70 47.43
N LYS A 235 14.17 -20.26 48.43
CA LYS A 235 14.08 -21.72 48.62
C LYS A 235 13.06 -22.37 47.70
N TYR A 236 12.08 -21.62 47.25
CA TYR A 236 10.98 -22.08 46.38
C TYR A 236 10.63 -20.98 45.39
N VAL A 237 10.38 -21.38 44.16
CA VAL A 237 9.84 -20.52 43.11
C VAL A 237 8.53 -21.13 42.64
N LEU A 238 7.46 -20.38 42.72
CA LEU A 238 6.14 -20.75 42.18
C LEU A 238 5.90 -19.96 40.93
N VAL A 239 5.60 -20.64 39.82
CA VAL A 239 5.28 -20.04 38.55
C VAL A 239 3.80 -20.24 38.30
N ASP A 240 3.09 -19.13 38.08
CA ASP A 240 1.69 -19.10 37.74
C ASP A 240 1.58 -18.64 36.27
N GLU A 241 0.74 -19.27 35.51
CA GLU A 241 0.53 -19.00 34.06
C GLU A 241 1.83 -19.09 33.19
N PHE A 242 2.13 -20.30 32.68
CA PHE A 242 3.21 -20.52 31.71
C PHE A 242 2.74 -21.28 30.46
#